data_aab56b4db435b872ebb8c83fb029afc8
#
_entry.id   aab56b4db435b872ebb8c83fb029afc8
#
_cell.length_a   1.000
_cell.length_b   1.000
_cell.length_c   1.000
_cell.angle_alpha   90.00
_cell.angle_beta   90.00
_cell.angle_gamma   90.00
#
_symmetry.space_group_name_H-M   'P 1'
#
loop_
_entity.id
_entity.type
_entity.pdbx_description
1 polymer ?
#
loop_
_entity_poly.entity_id
_entity_poly.type
_entity_poly.pdbx_seq_one_letter_code
_entity_poly.pdbx_strand_id
1 'polypeptide(L)'
;MEERYYLLKIWLIDIEPEIWRRFVVPGTITLDRLHDVIQIVMGWTDSHLHTFSIGGKDYVEMPEDFGIEEGKYHLVDLIKKKGRTFIYEYDYGDSWKHEILIENSNFNTLSLLQPIQCTEGERACPPEDVGSTSGYADFCKAIADPKHGEHKHLKEWYSELSMSTGEYNSEAFDINRVNIELMRYMRWSRTRFIDWEVDMGSVDIIF
;
A
#
# COMPACT_ATOMS: atom_id res chain seq x y z
N MET A 1 17.25 2.95 21.65
CA MET A 1 16.50 1.69 21.44
C MET A 1 16.86 1.18 20.06
N GLU A 2 17.11 -0.14 19.89
CA GLU A 2 17.28 -0.69 18.54
C GLU A 2 16.00 -0.50 17.75
N GLU A 3 16.13 -0.07 16.50
CA GLU A 3 15.02 0.10 15.59
C GLU A 3 14.40 -1.28 15.28
N ARG A 4 13.11 -1.42 15.52
CA ARG A 4 12.38 -2.68 15.25
C ARG A 4 11.82 -2.65 13.84
N TYR A 5 11.93 -3.76 13.14
CA TYR A 5 11.32 -3.94 11.85
C TYR A 5 10.16 -4.92 11.91
N TYR A 6 9.12 -4.62 11.18
CA TYR A 6 7.90 -5.43 11.08
C TYR A 6 7.83 -6.09 9.71
N LEU A 7 7.59 -7.40 9.71
CA LEU A 7 7.18 -8.13 8.51
C LEU A 7 5.65 -8.15 8.50
N LEU A 8 5.07 -7.57 7.47
CA LEU A 8 3.64 -7.46 7.24
C LEU A 8 3.23 -8.33 6.06
N LYS A 9 2.06 -8.97 6.17
CA LYS A 9 1.32 -9.49 5.01
C LYS A 9 0.05 -8.66 4.86
N ILE A 10 -0.20 -8.15 3.65
CA ILE A 10 -1.44 -7.48 3.26
C ILE A 10 -2.12 -8.28 2.16
N TRP A 11 -3.45 -8.39 2.20
CA TRP A 11 -4.23 -8.99 1.12
C TRP A 11 -5.58 -8.30 0.98
N LEU A 12 -6.12 -8.33 -0.24
CA LEU A 12 -7.47 -7.87 -0.53
C LEU A 12 -8.50 -8.87 0.00
N ILE A 13 -9.48 -8.36 0.77
CA ILE A 13 -10.60 -9.15 1.27
C ILE A 13 -11.57 -9.44 0.12
N ASP A 14 -12.20 -10.62 0.14
CA ASP A 14 -13.25 -11.04 -0.80
C ASP A 14 -12.77 -11.17 -2.26
N ILE A 15 -11.47 -11.39 -2.50
CA ILE A 15 -10.91 -11.72 -3.81
C ILE A 15 -10.23 -13.09 -3.77
N GLU A 16 -10.67 -13.96 -4.68
CA GLU A 16 -10.08 -15.28 -4.88
C GLU A 16 -9.71 -15.49 -6.38
N PRO A 17 -8.51 -16.02 -6.68
CA PRO A 17 -7.39 -16.27 -5.76
C PRO A 17 -6.85 -15.01 -5.13
N GLU A 18 -6.26 -15.12 -3.94
CA GLU A 18 -5.79 -14.00 -3.11
C GLU A 18 -4.80 -13.09 -3.84
N ILE A 19 -5.01 -11.78 -3.79
CA ILE A 19 -4.04 -10.76 -4.20
C ILE A 19 -3.36 -10.27 -2.94
N TRP A 20 -2.07 -10.52 -2.79
CA TRP A 20 -1.37 -10.26 -1.54
C TRP A 20 0.07 -9.78 -1.73
N ARG A 21 0.60 -9.14 -0.69
CA ARG A 21 2.00 -8.72 -0.60
C ARG A 21 2.54 -9.01 0.79
N ARG A 22 3.84 -9.31 0.85
CA ARG A 22 4.60 -9.39 2.09
C ARG A 22 5.74 -8.39 2.02
N PHE A 23 5.84 -7.52 3.01
CA PHE A 23 6.83 -6.44 2.99
C PHE A 23 7.32 -6.10 4.39
N VAL A 24 8.50 -5.50 4.46
CA VAL A 24 9.15 -5.08 5.70
C VAL A 24 9.15 -3.57 5.79
N VAL A 25 8.83 -3.06 6.99
CA VAL A 25 8.88 -1.63 7.34
C VAL A 25 9.50 -1.42 8.72
N PRO A 26 10.13 -0.26 9.00
CA PRO A 26 10.52 0.11 10.35
C PRO A 26 9.26 0.27 11.23
N GLY A 27 9.33 -0.17 12.50
CA GLY A 27 8.21 -0.01 13.42
C GLY A 27 7.89 1.45 13.76
N THR A 28 8.85 2.33 13.56
CA THR A 28 8.71 3.80 13.70
C THR A 28 8.03 4.46 12.52
N ILE A 29 7.60 3.71 11.48
CA ILE A 29 6.82 4.26 10.38
C ILE A 29 5.50 4.84 10.89
N THR A 30 5.16 6.05 10.48
CA THR A 30 3.84 6.65 10.74
C THR A 30 2.78 6.05 9.81
N LEU A 31 1.49 6.17 10.15
CA LEU A 31 0.44 5.53 9.34
C LEU A 31 0.32 6.16 7.95
N ASP A 32 0.49 7.48 7.82
CA ASP A 32 0.53 8.17 6.53
C ASP A 32 1.66 7.62 5.62
N ARG A 33 2.82 7.28 6.22
CA ARG A 33 3.92 6.66 5.49
C ARG A 33 3.66 5.19 5.17
N LEU A 34 2.97 4.50 6.07
CA LEU A 34 2.53 3.14 5.81
C LEU A 34 1.52 3.10 4.66
N HIS A 35 0.64 4.11 4.55
CA HIS A 35 -0.24 4.28 3.41
C HIS A 35 0.56 4.41 2.09
N ASP A 36 1.53 5.32 2.01
CA ASP A 36 2.40 5.48 0.84
C ASP A 36 3.04 4.13 0.43
N VAL A 37 3.54 3.38 1.42
CA VAL A 37 4.16 2.05 1.16
C VAL A 37 3.12 1.05 0.65
N ILE A 38 1.91 1.02 1.22
CA ILE A 38 0.82 0.15 0.76
C ILE A 38 0.43 0.48 -0.67
N GLN A 39 0.28 1.75 -1.01
CA GLN A 39 -0.01 2.20 -2.38
C GLN A 39 1.03 1.63 -3.37
N ILE A 40 2.30 1.74 -3.04
CA ILE A 40 3.40 1.24 -3.90
C ILE A 40 3.40 -0.28 -4.00
N VAL A 41 3.28 -1.02 -2.87
CA VAL A 41 3.36 -2.49 -2.91
C VAL A 41 2.12 -3.12 -3.54
N MET A 42 0.96 -2.52 -3.40
CA MET A 42 -0.25 -2.95 -4.07
C MET A 42 -0.25 -2.56 -5.55
N GLY A 43 0.16 -1.35 -5.89
CA GLY A 43 0.18 -0.79 -7.23
C GLY A 43 -0.92 0.24 -7.47
N TRP A 44 -1.46 0.83 -6.39
CA TRP A 44 -2.41 1.96 -6.41
C TRP A 44 -1.69 3.28 -6.72
N THR A 45 -2.45 4.34 -7.00
CA THR A 45 -1.92 5.63 -7.43
C THR A 45 -2.23 6.79 -6.46
N ASP A 46 -2.74 6.46 -5.27
CA ASP A 46 -3.11 7.45 -4.24
C ASP A 46 -4.11 8.51 -4.76
N SER A 47 -5.13 8.03 -5.49
CA SER A 47 -6.16 8.87 -6.11
C SER A 47 -7.39 9.08 -5.23
N HIS A 48 -7.51 8.33 -4.15
CA HIS A 48 -8.70 8.27 -3.29
C HIS A 48 -8.34 8.33 -1.81
N LEU A 49 -9.34 8.62 -0.97
CA LEU A 49 -9.21 8.63 0.48
C LEU A 49 -9.09 7.21 1.04
N HIS A 50 -8.54 7.13 2.25
CA HIS A 50 -8.32 5.85 2.93
C HIS A 50 -8.56 5.94 4.44
N THR A 51 -8.63 4.78 5.08
CA THR A 51 -8.75 4.64 6.55
C THR A 51 -7.96 3.43 7.04
N PHE A 52 -7.26 3.60 8.16
CA PHE A 52 -6.77 2.48 8.97
C PHE A 52 -7.69 2.25 10.15
N SER A 53 -8.29 1.07 10.27
CA SER A 53 -9.08 0.65 11.45
C SER A 53 -8.23 -0.23 12.35
N ILE A 54 -7.74 0.33 13.47
CA ILE A 54 -6.80 -0.33 14.40
C ILE A 54 -7.35 -0.29 15.83
N GLY A 55 -7.57 -1.43 16.43
CA GLY A 55 -8.01 -1.51 17.83
C GLY A 55 -9.35 -0.82 18.10
N GLY A 56 -10.26 -0.79 17.12
CA GLY A 56 -11.58 -0.17 17.21
C GLY A 56 -11.55 1.35 17.06
N LYS A 57 -10.49 1.90 16.51
CA LYS A 57 -10.35 3.32 16.17
C LYS A 57 -9.98 3.46 14.70
N ASP A 58 -10.48 4.52 14.08
CA ASP A 58 -10.20 4.86 12.70
C ASP A 58 -9.19 6.01 12.62
N TYR A 59 -8.15 5.80 11.81
CA TYR A 59 -7.08 6.77 11.55
C TYR A 59 -7.17 7.16 10.08
N VAL A 60 -7.16 8.47 9.83
CA VAL A 60 -7.41 9.08 8.52
C VAL A 60 -6.45 10.25 8.27
N GLU A 61 -6.27 10.61 7.02
CA GLU A 61 -5.44 11.75 6.62
C GLU A 61 -6.02 13.08 7.12
N MET A 62 -7.33 13.29 6.92
CA MET A 62 -8.03 14.54 7.27
C MET A 62 -9.18 14.27 8.26
N PRO A 63 -8.93 14.43 9.58
CA PRO A 63 -9.88 14.07 10.65
C PRO A 63 -10.90 15.18 10.94
N GLU A 64 -11.33 15.98 9.97
CA GLU A 64 -12.24 17.12 10.21
C GLU A 64 -13.61 16.65 10.69
N ASP A 65 -14.14 15.56 10.12
CA ASP A 65 -15.48 15.05 10.43
C ASP A 65 -15.45 13.78 11.29
N PHE A 66 -14.44 12.94 11.14
CA PHE A 66 -14.30 11.67 11.89
C PHE A 66 -12.85 11.19 11.91
N GLY A 67 -12.56 10.28 12.85
CA GLY A 67 -11.28 9.61 12.93
C GLY A 67 -10.21 10.40 13.68
N ILE A 68 -9.00 9.90 13.60
CA ILE A 68 -7.81 10.41 14.28
C ILE A 68 -6.75 10.66 13.19
N GLU A 69 -6.03 11.77 13.28
CA GLU A 69 -4.96 12.10 12.33
C GLU A 69 -3.85 11.05 12.34
N GLU A 70 -3.70 10.35 11.23
CA GLU A 70 -2.84 9.18 11.09
C GLU A 70 -1.34 9.49 11.15
N GLY A 71 -0.92 10.64 10.63
CA GLY A 71 0.48 11.07 10.62
C GLY A 71 1.09 11.28 12.01
N LYS A 72 0.27 11.32 13.06
CA LYS A 72 0.72 11.46 14.45
C LYS A 72 1.03 10.13 15.15
N TYR A 73 0.79 8.99 14.51
CA TYR A 73 0.90 7.68 15.14
C TYR A 73 1.87 6.77 14.41
N HIS A 74 2.82 6.22 15.17
CA HIS A 74 3.73 5.19 14.68
C HIS A 74 3.13 3.80 14.81
N LEU A 75 3.41 2.92 13.87
CA LEU A 75 2.93 1.54 13.87
C LEU A 75 3.28 0.81 15.18
N VAL A 76 4.49 1.01 15.71
CA VAL A 76 4.96 0.39 16.96
C VAL A 76 4.17 0.80 18.18
N ASP A 77 3.56 1.97 18.20
CA ASP A 77 2.78 2.46 19.33
C ASP A 77 1.39 1.81 19.37
N LEU A 78 0.85 1.50 18.19
CA LEU A 78 -0.48 0.91 18.04
C LEU A 78 -0.45 -0.61 18.11
N ILE A 79 0.58 -1.24 17.54
CA ILE A 79 0.67 -2.70 17.41
C ILE A 79 2.00 -3.21 17.95
N LYS A 80 1.95 -3.85 19.12
CA LYS A 80 3.16 -4.30 19.85
C LYS A 80 3.47 -5.79 19.71
N LYS A 81 2.58 -6.59 19.09
CA LYS A 81 2.70 -8.05 19.06
C LYS A 81 2.44 -8.60 17.67
N LYS A 82 3.22 -9.63 17.28
CA LYS A 82 2.93 -10.45 16.09
C LYS A 82 1.58 -11.14 16.19
N GLY A 83 0.99 -11.51 15.06
CA GLY A 83 -0.30 -12.19 14.97
C GLY A 83 -1.49 -11.24 15.17
N ARG A 84 -1.29 -9.94 15.21
CA ARG A 84 -2.36 -8.94 15.20
C ARG A 84 -2.68 -8.57 13.77
N THR A 85 -3.97 -8.40 13.51
CA THR A 85 -4.47 -7.87 12.24
C THR A 85 -5.14 -6.52 12.46
N PHE A 86 -5.21 -5.75 11.39
CA PHE A 86 -5.99 -4.52 11.28
C PHE A 86 -6.45 -4.34 9.84
N ILE A 87 -7.42 -3.46 9.63
CA ILE A 87 -8.00 -3.19 8.32
C ILE A 87 -7.43 -1.89 7.76
N TYR A 88 -7.16 -1.92 6.47
CA TYR A 88 -6.89 -0.74 5.65
C TYR A 88 -7.93 -0.72 4.52
N GLU A 89 -8.73 0.34 4.48
CA GLU A 89 -9.72 0.57 3.42
C GLU A 89 -9.24 1.72 2.54
N TYR A 90 -9.19 1.48 1.25
CA TYR A 90 -8.82 2.45 0.23
C TYR A 90 -9.97 2.64 -0.74
N ASP A 91 -10.20 3.88 -1.18
CA ASP A 91 -11.31 4.28 -2.04
C ASP A 91 -12.69 3.93 -1.44
N TYR A 92 -13.33 4.91 -0.79
CA TYR A 92 -14.65 4.68 -0.19
C TYR A 92 -15.75 4.39 -1.21
N GLY A 93 -15.54 4.72 -2.50
CA GLY A 93 -16.46 4.40 -3.59
C GLY A 93 -16.42 2.91 -3.93
N ASP A 94 -15.24 2.37 -4.18
CA ASP A 94 -15.02 0.96 -4.51
C ASP A 94 -14.84 0.08 -3.25
N SER A 95 -14.52 0.69 -2.09
CA SER A 95 -14.35 0.04 -0.78
C SER A 95 -13.35 -1.12 -0.81
N TRP A 96 -12.11 -0.84 -1.29
CA TRP A 96 -11.04 -1.82 -1.31
C TRP A 96 -10.53 -2.11 0.10
N LYS A 97 -11.09 -3.12 0.73
CA LYS A 97 -10.69 -3.56 2.07
C LYS A 97 -9.53 -4.53 2.01
N HIS A 98 -8.52 -4.20 2.77
CA HIS A 98 -7.35 -5.05 2.96
C HIS A 98 -7.26 -5.46 4.42
N GLU A 99 -6.91 -6.71 4.66
CA GLU A 99 -6.46 -7.12 5.99
C GLU A 99 -4.93 -7.12 6.02
N ILE A 100 -4.37 -6.58 7.10
CA ILE A 100 -2.92 -6.50 7.32
C ILE A 100 -2.57 -7.30 8.57
N LEU A 101 -1.72 -8.31 8.40
CA LEU A 101 -1.23 -9.18 9.48
C LEU A 101 0.20 -8.82 9.84
N ILE A 102 0.49 -8.65 11.11
CA ILE A 102 1.86 -8.60 11.63
C ILE A 102 2.39 -10.04 11.75
N GLU A 103 3.15 -10.49 10.78
CA GLU A 103 3.77 -11.82 10.80
C GLU A 103 4.98 -11.88 11.76
N ASN A 104 5.75 -10.79 11.81
CA ASN A 104 6.89 -10.67 12.72
C ASN A 104 7.06 -9.21 13.16
N SER A 105 7.18 -8.97 14.46
CA SER A 105 7.38 -7.62 15.05
C SER A 105 8.83 -7.34 15.48
N ASN A 106 9.75 -8.21 15.10
CA ASN A 106 11.20 -8.05 15.32
C ASN A 106 11.96 -8.77 14.21
N PHE A 107 11.71 -8.36 12.95
CA PHE A 107 12.27 -9.00 11.77
C PHE A 107 13.77 -8.72 11.66
N ASN A 108 14.53 -9.74 11.27
CA ASN A 108 15.97 -9.60 11.07
C ASN A 108 16.26 -8.96 9.70
N THR A 109 16.84 -7.79 9.69
CA THR A 109 17.09 -6.98 8.50
C THR A 109 18.40 -7.29 7.76
N LEU A 110 19.22 -8.23 8.26
CA LEU A 110 20.52 -8.54 7.66
C LEU A 110 20.47 -8.99 6.20
N SER A 111 19.33 -9.54 5.75
CA SER A 111 19.11 -9.95 4.37
C SER A 111 18.45 -8.88 3.49
N LEU A 112 18.03 -7.75 4.05
CA LEU A 112 17.38 -6.69 3.31
C LEU A 112 18.40 -5.84 2.56
N LEU A 113 18.04 -5.44 1.35
CA LEU A 113 18.81 -4.52 0.53
C LEU A 113 18.48 -3.06 0.84
N GLN A 114 17.33 -2.82 1.45
CA GLN A 114 16.81 -1.50 1.79
C GLN A 114 15.85 -1.56 3.00
N PRO A 115 15.69 -0.47 3.77
CA PRO A 115 14.91 -0.44 5.00
C PRO A 115 13.42 -0.77 4.83
N ILE A 116 12.82 -0.42 3.68
CA ILE A 116 11.46 -0.77 3.30
C ILE A 116 11.55 -1.63 2.05
N GLN A 117 11.10 -2.87 2.14
CA GLN A 117 11.28 -3.85 1.06
C GLN A 117 10.09 -4.80 0.95
N CYS A 118 9.56 -4.96 -0.26
CA CYS A 118 8.66 -6.06 -0.59
C CYS A 118 9.48 -7.34 -0.74
N THR A 119 9.08 -8.39 -0.03
CA THR A 119 9.78 -9.68 0.00
C THR A 119 9.09 -10.75 -0.82
N GLU A 120 7.76 -10.69 -0.92
CA GLU A 120 6.95 -11.66 -1.64
C GLU A 120 5.61 -11.02 -2.06
N GLY A 121 4.93 -11.63 -3.03
CA GLY A 121 3.58 -11.24 -3.42
C GLY A 121 3.12 -12.03 -4.63
N GLU A 122 1.83 -12.01 -4.86
CA GLU A 122 1.20 -12.66 -6.01
C GLU A 122 0.08 -11.80 -6.58
N ARG A 123 -0.10 -11.87 -7.89
CA ARG A 123 -1.15 -11.30 -8.71
C ARG A 123 -1.14 -9.77 -8.78
N ALA A 124 -1.69 -9.26 -9.88
CA ALA A 124 -1.84 -7.83 -10.09
C ALA A 124 -2.96 -7.27 -9.21
N CYS A 125 -2.76 -6.04 -8.72
CA CYS A 125 -3.80 -5.28 -8.06
C CYS A 125 -4.92 -4.93 -9.07
N PRO A 126 -6.20 -4.84 -8.64
CA PRO A 126 -7.24 -4.30 -9.48
C PRO A 126 -6.88 -2.90 -10.00
N PRO A 127 -7.30 -2.52 -11.20
CA PRO A 127 -7.18 -1.13 -11.64
C PRO A 127 -7.96 -0.17 -10.74
N GLU A 128 -7.53 1.09 -10.65
CA GLU A 128 -8.32 2.18 -10.05
C GLU A 128 -9.69 2.26 -10.74
N ASP A 129 -10.73 2.66 -10.03
CA ASP A 129 -12.08 2.91 -10.53
C ASP A 129 -12.73 1.73 -11.28
N VAL A 130 -12.30 0.49 -11.04
CA VAL A 130 -12.83 -0.70 -11.74
C VAL A 130 -14.20 -1.15 -11.24
N GLY A 131 -14.70 -0.58 -10.13
CA GLY A 131 -16.04 -0.82 -9.61
C GLY A 131 -16.10 -1.93 -8.57
N SER A 132 -15.23 -1.89 -7.55
CA SER A 132 -15.21 -2.81 -6.43
C SER A 132 -14.85 -4.26 -6.84
N THR A 133 -14.98 -5.21 -5.92
CA THR A 133 -14.69 -6.64 -6.18
C THR A 133 -15.54 -7.21 -7.30
N SER A 134 -16.80 -6.75 -7.44
CA SER A 134 -17.70 -7.21 -8.51
C SER A 134 -17.28 -6.67 -9.89
N GLY A 135 -16.97 -5.39 -9.99
CA GLY A 135 -16.46 -4.78 -11.23
C GLY A 135 -15.14 -5.39 -11.65
N TYR A 136 -14.24 -5.64 -10.69
CA TYR A 136 -12.99 -6.34 -10.96
C TYR A 136 -13.18 -7.75 -11.51
N ALA A 137 -14.14 -8.51 -10.94
CA ALA A 137 -14.44 -9.85 -11.43
C ALA A 137 -14.98 -9.83 -12.88
N ASP A 138 -15.82 -8.85 -13.22
CA ASP A 138 -16.35 -8.70 -14.58
C ASP A 138 -15.29 -8.16 -15.55
N PHE A 139 -14.44 -7.23 -15.11
CA PHE A 139 -13.27 -6.77 -15.85
C PHE A 139 -12.34 -7.93 -16.22
N CYS A 140 -11.97 -8.78 -15.26
CA CYS A 140 -11.11 -9.94 -15.51
C CYS A 140 -11.72 -10.91 -16.53
N LYS A 141 -13.05 -11.20 -16.45
CA LYS A 141 -13.73 -12.04 -17.42
C LYS A 141 -13.69 -11.42 -18.83
N ALA A 142 -13.96 -10.12 -18.92
CA ALA A 142 -14.00 -9.43 -20.20
C ALA A 142 -12.62 -9.34 -20.86
N ILE A 143 -11.57 -9.07 -20.06
CA ILE A 143 -10.20 -9.02 -20.60
C ILE A 143 -9.69 -10.40 -21.02
N ALA A 144 -10.09 -11.46 -20.32
CA ALA A 144 -9.66 -12.82 -20.65
C ALA A 144 -10.31 -13.40 -21.93
N ASP A 145 -11.48 -12.91 -22.34
CA ASP A 145 -12.19 -13.40 -23.52
C ASP A 145 -12.25 -12.35 -24.64
N PRO A 146 -11.45 -12.50 -25.72
CA PRO A 146 -11.51 -11.59 -26.87
C PRO A 146 -12.87 -11.49 -27.59
N LYS A 147 -13.79 -12.43 -27.31
CA LYS A 147 -15.16 -12.43 -27.87
C LYS A 147 -16.17 -11.77 -26.93
N HIS A 148 -15.76 -11.39 -25.72
CA HIS A 148 -16.64 -10.70 -24.79
C HIS A 148 -17.05 -9.32 -25.35
N GLY A 149 -18.32 -8.96 -25.19
CA GLY A 149 -18.87 -7.71 -25.76
C GLY A 149 -18.11 -6.46 -25.30
N GLU A 150 -17.64 -6.45 -24.05
CA GLU A 150 -16.91 -5.32 -23.45
C GLU A 150 -15.38 -5.42 -23.60
N HIS A 151 -14.84 -6.51 -24.17
CA HIS A 151 -13.38 -6.75 -24.23
C HIS A 151 -12.61 -5.55 -24.77
N LYS A 152 -13.02 -5.05 -25.95
CA LYS A 152 -12.34 -3.94 -26.61
C LYS A 152 -12.43 -2.66 -25.78
N HIS A 153 -13.61 -2.35 -25.27
CA HIS A 153 -13.86 -1.14 -24.48
C HIS A 153 -13.03 -1.14 -23.19
N LEU A 154 -13.04 -2.21 -22.42
CA LEU A 154 -12.31 -2.31 -21.16
C LEU A 154 -10.78 -2.36 -21.36
N LYS A 155 -10.33 -2.92 -22.47
CA LYS A 155 -8.90 -2.87 -22.84
C LYS A 155 -8.45 -1.45 -23.18
N GLU A 156 -9.24 -0.70 -23.93
CA GLU A 156 -8.98 0.70 -24.23
C GLU A 156 -9.02 1.56 -22.96
N TRP A 157 -10.05 1.40 -22.13
CA TRP A 157 -10.17 2.07 -20.84
C TRP A 157 -8.96 1.84 -19.93
N TYR A 158 -8.52 0.58 -19.77
CA TYR A 158 -7.35 0.26 -18.95
C TYR A 158 -6.06 0.88 -19.51
N SER A 159 -5.91 0.88 -20.83
CA SER A 159 -4.75 1.49 -21.48
C SER A 159 -4.67 3.01 -21.23
N GLU A 160 -5.80 3.70 -21.22
CA GLU A 160 -5.88 5.13 -20.91
C GLU A 160 -5.57 5.41 -19.44
N LEU A 161 -6.17 4.64 -18.54
CA LEU A 161 -6.00 4.78 -17.08
C LEU A 161 -4.56 4.57 -16.64
N SER A 162 -3.95 3.49 -17.09
CA SER A 162 -2.62 3.08 -16.62
C SER A 162 -1.47 3.83 -17.25
N MET A 163 -1.73 4.66 -18.26
CA MET A 163 -0.70 5.21 -19.16
C MET A 163 0.32 4.12 -19.61
N SER A 164 -0.09 2.88 -19.54
CA SER A 164 0.70 1.69 -19.84
C SER A 164 0.37 1.21 -21.24
N THR A 165 1.39 0.86 -22.00
CA THR A 165 1.22 0.22 -23.31
C THR A 165 0.99 -1.29 -23.20
N GLY A 166 0.94 -1.82 -21.99
CA GLY A 166 0.77 -3.23 -21.70
C GLY A 166 -0.69 -3.67 -21.55
N GLU A 167 -0.95 -4.94 -21.82
CA GLU A 167 -2.22 -5.57 -21.49
C GLU A 167 -2.29 -5.88 -19.99
N TYR A 168 -3.48 -5.74 -19.40
CA TYR A 168 -3.69 -6.18 -18.02
C TYR A 168 -3.54 -7.71 -17.93
N ASN A 169 -2.75 -8.15 -16.97
CA ASN A 169 -2.59 -9.56 -16.65
C ASN A 169 -2.80 -9.74 -15.13
N SER A 170 -3.93 -10.31 -14.74
CA SER A 170 -4.29 -10.54 -13.33
C SER A 170 -3.27 -11.36 -12.55
N GLU A 171 -2.49 -12.22 -13.22
CA GLU A 171 -1.49 -13.08 -12.59
C GLU A 171 -0.10 -12.42 -12.48
N ALA A 172 0.07 -11.21 -13.04
CA ALA A 172 1.38 -10.55 -13.03
C ALA A 172 1.67 -9.91 -11.67
N PHE A 173 2.89 -10.12 -11.20
CA PHE A 173 3.47 -9.36 -10.09
C PHE A 173 4.98 -9.24 -10.29
N ASP A 174 5.48 -8.01 -10.37
CA ASP A 174 6.90 -7.73 -10.54
C ASP A 174 7.48 -7.12 -9.25
N ILE A 175 8.01 -7.97 -8.40
CA ILE A 175 8.63 -7.59 -7.14
C ILE A 175 9.85 -6.65 -7.31
N ASN A 176 10.58 -6.76 -8.43
CA ASN A 176 11.73 -5.90 -8.68
C ASN A 176 11.26 -4.48 -8.97
N ARG A 177 10.20 -4.33 -9.78
CA ARG A 177 9.58 -3.03 -10.06
C ARG A 177 9.08 -2.39 -8.76
N VAL A 178 8.35 -3.13 -7.93
CA VAL A 178 7.88 -2.65 -6.63
C VAL A 178 9.04 -2.17 -5.76
N ASN A 179 10.11 -2.94 -5.66
CA ASN A 179 11.27 -2.56 -4.84
C ASN A 179 12.04 -1.37 -5.40
N ILE A 180 12.05 -1.16 -6.72
CA ILE A 180 12.60 0.05 -7.34
C ILE A 180 11.76 1.28 -6.95
N GLU A 181 10.42 1.18 -6.99
CA GLU A 181 9.54 2.29 -6.59
C GLU A 181 9.67 2.60 -5.08
N LEU A 182 9.75 1.58 -4.23
CA LEU A 182 10.04 1.77 -2.80
C LEU A 182 11.39 2.47 -2.56
N MET A 183 12.43 2.12 -3.33
CA MET A 183 13.73 2.79 -3.27
C MET A 183 13.62 4.26 -3.71
N ARG A 184 12.87 4.54 -4.76
CA ARG A 184 12.59 5.91 -5.23
C ARG A 184 11.86 6.70 -4.17
N TYR A 185 10.79 6.13 -3.62
CA TYR A 185 10.02 6.72 -2.52
C TYR A 185 10.92 7.10 -1.34
N MET A 186 11.74 6.20 -0.84
CA MET A 186 12.66 6.47 0.26
C MET A 186 13.69 7.56 -0.09
N ARG A 187 14.15 7.63 -1.33
CA ARG A 187 15.08 8.65 -1.79
C ARG A 187 14.45 10.05 -1.82
N TRP A 188 13.21 10.15 -2.31
CA TRP A 188 12.50 11.42 -2.45
C TRP A 188 11.83 11.89 -1.15
N SER A 189 11.47 10.95 -0.27
CA SER A 189 10.82 11.23 1.01
C SER A 189 11.78 11.33 2.19
N ARG A 190 13.09 11.44 1.97
CA ARG A 190 14.10 11.52 3.04
C ARG A 190 13.78 12.58 4.09
N THR A 191 13.28 13.73 3.68
CA THR A 191 12.89 14.81 4.58
C THR A 191 11.65 14.48 5.41
N ARG A 192 10.87 13.51 4.98
CA ARG A 192 9.66 13.06 5.68
C ARG A 192 9.96 12.03 6.80
N PHE A 193 11.16 11.48 6.87
CA PHE A 193 11.64 10.64 7.99
C PHE A 193 12.38 11.44 9.06
N ILE A 194 12.56 12.76 8.86
CA ILE A 194 13.08 13.67 9.87
C ILE A 194 11.85 14.22 10.61
N ASP A 195 11.82 14.04 11.92
CA ASP A 195 10.79 14.61 12.79
C ASP A 195 10.67 16.11 12.51
N TRP A 196 9.50 16.60 12.16
CA TRP A 196 9.25 18.01 11.90
C TRP A 196 9.47 18.89 13.14
N GLU A 197 9.60 18.29 14.33
CA GLU A 197 9.92 18.94 15.59
C GLU A 197 11.41 19.23 15.77
N VAL A 198 12.28 18.77 14.88
CA VAL A 198 13.66 19.22 14.85
C VAL A 198 13.68 20.62 14.24
N ASP A 199 13.73 21.58 15.14
CA ASP A 199 13.81 23.01 14.93
C ASP A 199 14.60 23.39 13.64
N MET A 200 13.89 23.87 12.63
CA MET A 200 14.46 24.40 11.38
C MET A 200 15.34 25.64 11.60
N GLY A 201 15.61 25.99 12.87
CA GLY A 201 16.42 27.16 13.28
C GLY A 201 17.92 27.00 13.13
N SER A 202 18.45 25.84 12.75
CA SER A 202 19.91 25.59 12.74
C SER A 202 20.48 24.88 11.51
N VAL A 203 19.79 24.89 10.38
CA VAL A 203 20.40 24.43 9.13
C VAL A 203 20.94 25.63 8.37
N ASP A 204 22.20 25.97 8.61
CA ASP A 204 22.97 26.81 7.71
C ASP A 204 23.05 26.13 6.34
N ILE A 205 22.30 26.66 5.38
CA ILE A 205 22.40 26.24 3.98
C ILE A 205 23.76 26.74 3.47
N ILE A 206 24.74 25.88 3.45
CA ILE A 206 25.98 26.14 2.72
C ILE A 206 25.71 25.79 1.25
N PHE A 207 25.69 26.82 0.41
CA PHE A 207 25.67 26.71 -1.06
C PHE A 207 27.01 26.23 -1.61
#